data_c3b321ccb44e1de608ecc325b645c06b
#
_entry.id   c3b321ccb44e1de608ecc325b645c06b
#
_cell.length_a   1.000
_cell.length_b   1.000
_cell.length_c   1.000
_cell.angle_alpha   90.00
_cell.angle_beta   90.00
_cell.angle_gamma   90.00
#
_symmetry.space_group_name_H-M   'P 1'
#
loop_
_entity.id
_entity.type
_entity.pdbx_description
1 polymer ?
#
loop_
_entity_poly.entity_id
_entity_poly.type
_entity_poly.pdbx_seq_one_letter_code
_entity_poly.pdbx_strand_id
1 'polypeptide(L)'
;MLQIKKRKDGALKRRFMPTICFYQDTRHEKPLSWVREILGIGYISRRNDGMTELRINGYAQVRDILKALLPHIRFKKLQAVALRNACEILSNAKRRRLTDKQLIILTNLILVIQEENYVTKKKRSKDELLKMLGLTP
;
A
#
# COMPACT_ATOMS: atom_id res chain seq x y z
N MET A 1 0.78 2.29 -2.38
CA MET A 1 0.36 3.09 -1.18
C MET A 1 0.25 2.16 0.01
N LEU A 2 0.60 2.64 1.18
CA LEU A 2 0.47 1.90 2.44
C LEU A 2 -0.30 2.76 3.44
N GLN A 3 -1.44 2.27 3.90
CA GLN A 3 -2.34 3.00 4.79
C GLN A 3 -2.57 2.23 6.10
N ILE A 4 -2.85 2.97 7.16
CA ILE A 4 -3.36 2.42 8.42
C ILE A 4 -4.87 2.67 8.45
N LYS A 5 -5.65 1.61 8.49
CA LYS A 5 -7.13 1.64 8.53
C LYS A 5 -7.65 1.22 9.90
N LYS A 6 -8.75 1.81 10.34
CA LYS A 6 -9.47 1.36 11.54
C LYS A 6 -10.04 -0.05 11.32
N ARG A 7 -10.05 -0.85 12.37
CA ARG A 7 -10.74 -2.14 12.44
C ARG A 7 -11.66 -2.16 13.66
N LYS A 8 -12.73 -2.94 13.58
CA LYS A 8 -13.62 -3.17 14.71
C LYS A 8 -13.06 -4.23 15.67
N ASP A 9 -12.29 -5.16 15.14
CA ASP A 9 -11.71 -6.32 15.80
C ASP A 9 -10.17 -6.25 15.91
N GLY A 10 -9.58 -7.15 16.67
CA GLY A 10 -8.14 -7.25 16.89
C GLY A 10 -7.61 -6.34 18.00
N ALA A 11 -6.50 -6.73 18.62
CA ALA A 11 -5.90 -6.02 19.77
C ALA A 11 -5.50 -4.58 19.42
N LEU A 12 -4.96 -4.35 18.22
CA LEU A 12 -4.51 -3.03 17.78
C LEU A 12 -5.67 -2.15 17.26
N LYS A 13 -6.84 -2.72 16.95
CA LYS A 13 -7.98 -2.05 16.28
C LYS A 13 -7.58 -1.26 15.02
N ARG A 14 -6.48 -1.62 14.41
CA ARG A 14 -5.88 -1.04 13.21
C ARG A 14 -5.36 -2.15 12.32
N ARG A 15 -5.30 -1.89 11.03
CA ARG A 15 -4.63 -2.76 10.06
C ARG A 15 -3.84 -1.95 9.07
N PHE A 16 -2.75 -2.50 8.61
CA PHE A 16 -2.05 -1.99 7.45
C PHE A 16 -2.77 -2.45 6.17
N MET A 17 -2.89 -1.56 5.21
CA MET A 17 -3.49 -1.87 3.92
C MET A 17 -2.55 -1.40 2.80
N PRO A 18 -1.71 -2.31 2.28
CA PRO A 18 -0.93 -2.05 1.09
C PRO A 18 -1.84 -2.12 -0.13
N THR A 19 -1.64 -1.20 -1.05
CA THR A 19 -2.44 -1.12 -2.28
C THR A 19 -1.56 -0.69 -3.44
N ILE A 20 -1.68 -1.40 -4.56
CA ILE A 20 -1.22 -0.96 -5.86
C ILE A 20 -2.44 -0.42 -6.60
N CYS A 21 -2.31 0.78 -7.17
CA CYS A 21 -3.34 1.37 -8.01
C CYS A 21 -2.76 1.74 -9.37
N PHE A 22 -3.43 1.29 -10.44
CA PHE A 22 -3.21 1.77 -11.80
C PHE A 22 -4.39 2.66 -12.17
N TYR A 23 -4.11 3.82 -12.73
CA TYR A 23 -5.11 4.82 -13.09
C TYR A 23 -5.13 5.07 -14.58
N GLN A 24 -6.33 5.26 -15.12
CA GLN A 24 -6.53 5.64 -16.51
C GLN A 24 -7.76 6.53 -16.64
N ASP A 25 -7.78 7.40 -17.61
CA ASP A 25 -9.01 8.11 -18.00
C ASP A 25 -10.08 7.07 -18.36
N THR A 26 -11.29 7.27 -17.85
CA THR A 26 -12.41 6.31 -18.04
C THR A 26 -12.71 6.05 -19.52
N ARG A 27 -12.49 7.03 -20.40
CA ARG A 27 -12.63 6.87 -21.85
C ARG A 27 -11.63 5.88 -22.47
N HIS A 28 -10.54 5.62 -21.75
CA HIS A 28 -9.43 4.75 -22.19
C HIS A 28 -9.14 3.65 -21.17
N GLU A 29 -10.15 3.15 -20.46
CA GLU A 29 -9.98 2.20 -19.34
C GLU A 29 -9.66 0.75 -19.74
N LYS A 30 -9.86 0.38 -21.03
CA LYS A 30 -9.64 -1.00 -21.53
C LYS A 30 -8.31 -1.63 -21.12
N PRO A 31 -7.15 -0.91 -21.15
CA PRO A 31 -5.88 -1.46 -20.69
C PRO A 31 -5.89 -1.94 -19.24
N LEU A 32 -6.71 -1.35 -18.37
CA LEU A 32 -6.81 -1.79 -16.98
C LEU A 32 -7.45 -3.19 -16.86
N SER A 33 -8.43 -3.49 -17.70
CA SER A 33 -9.03 -4.84 -17.77
C SER A 33 -8.00 -5.88 -18.21
N TRP A 34 -7.21 -5.56 -19.22
CA TRP A 34 -6.13 -6.42 -19.70
C TRP A 34 -5.06 -6.65 -18.62
N VAL A 35 -4.64 -5.61 -17.89
CA VAL A 35 -3.70 -5.74 -16.76
C VAL A 35 -4.29 -6.63 -15.68
N ARG A 36 -5.58 -6.45 -15.34
CA ARG A 36 -6.26 -7.30 -14.37
C ARG A 36 -6.29 -8.77 -14.78
N GLU A 37 -6.53 -9.07 -16.04
CA GLU A 37 -6.52 -10.43 -16.58
C GLU A 37 -5.13 -11.07 -16.45
N ILE A 38 -4.07 -10.35 -16.81
CA ILE A 38 -2.68 -10.83 -16.66
C ILE A 38 -2.32 -11.11 -15.21
N LEU A 39 -2.68 -10.20 -14.31
CA LEU A 39 -2.35 -10.34 -12.90
C LEU A 39 -3.26 -11.35 -12.17
N GLY A 40 -4.41 -11.67 -12.73
CA GLY A 40 -5.38 -12.59 -12.15
C GLY A 40 -6.02 -12.09 -10.84
N ILE A 41 -5.86 -10.80 -10.51
CA ILE A 41 -6.31 -10.21 -9.25
C ILE A 41 -6.60 -8.71 -9.43
N GLY A 42 -7.40 -8.18 -8.51
CA GLY A 42 -7.74 -6.76 -8.45
C GLY A 42 -9.19 -6.49 -8.86
N TYR A 43 -9.65 -5.30 -8.57
CA TYR A 43 -10.96 -4.83 -8.99
C TYR A 43 -10.87 -3.47 -9.66
N ILE A 44 -11.73 -3.26 -10.64
CA ILE A 44 -11.83 -2.03 -11.40
C ILE A 44 -12.95 -1.19 -10.79
N SER A 45 -12.66 0.08 -10.54
CA SER A 45 -13.60 1.06 -9.98
C SER A 45 -13.54 2.35 -10.78
N ARG A 46 -14.69 2.80 -11.28
CA ARG A 46 -14.83 4.12 -11.89
C ARG A 46 -15.05 5.16 -10.80
N ARG A 47 -14.34 6.26 -10.88
CA ARG A 47 -14.40 7.37 -9.94
C ARG A 47 -15.28 8.49 -10.51
N ASN A 48 -15.75 9.37 -9.62
CA ASN A 48 -16.59 10.50 -10.00
C ASN A 48 -15.82 11.62 -10.73
N ASP A 49 -14.49 11.55 -10.76
CA ASP A 49 -13.62 12.52 -11.42
C ASP A 49 -13.22 12.14 -12.85
N GLY A 50 -13.92 11.18 -13.47
CA GLY A 50 -13.64 10.71 -14.82
C GLY A 50 -12.45 9.77 -14.94
N MET A 51 -11.90 9.31 -13.83
CA MET A 51 -10.82 8.34 -13.77
C MET A 51 -11.33 6.95 -13.41
N THR A 52 -10.72 5.96 -14.00
CA THR A 52 -10.89 4.53 -13.63
C THR A 52 -9.62 4.03 -12.97
N GLU A 53 -9.77 3.24 -11.92
CA GLU A 53 -8.65 2.63 -11.22
C GLU A 53 -8.77 1.11 -11.18
N LEU A 54 -7.65 0.43 -11.39
CA LEU A 54 -7.47 -0.97 -11.02
C LEU A 54 -6.75 -1.00 -9.67
N ARG A 55 -7.40 -1.56 -8.68
CA ARG A 55 -6.89 -1.62 -7.30
C ARG A 55 -6.59 -3.04 -6.89
N ILE A 56 -5.40 -3.25 -6.35
CA ILE A 56 -4.90 -4.53 -5.87
C ILE A 56 -4.53 -4.39 -4.41
N ASN A 57 -5.10 -5.23 -3.56
CA ASN A 57 -4.84 -5.30 -2.13
C ASN A 57 -4.33 -6.69 -1.76
N GLY A 58 -3.82 -6.82 -0.53
CA GLY A 58 -3.33 -8.08 0.03
C GLY A 58 -1.82 -8.10 0.18
N TYR A 59 -1.35 -8.64 1.30
CA TYR A 59 0.08 -8.60 1.66
C TYR A 59 0.94 -9.40 0.70
N ALA A 60 0.61 -10.67 0.53
CA ALA A 60 1.36 -11.59 -0.33
C ALA A 60 1.24 -11.19 -1.81
N GLN A 61 0.03 -10.85 -2.25
CA GLN A 61 -0.27 -10.50 -3.63
C GLN A 61 0.49 -9.23 -4.06
N VAL A 62 0.42 -8.17 -3.25
CA VAL A 62 1.14 -6.91 -3.53
C VAL A 62 2.65 -7.14 -3.49
N ARG A 63 3.16 -7.91 -2.51
CA ARG A 63 4.56 -8.30 -2.44
C ARG A 63 5.04 -8.98 -3.72
N ASP A 64 4.33 -9.99 -4.17
CA ASP A 64 4.74 -10.84 -5.29
C ASP A 64 4.69 -10.06 -6.62
N ILE A 65 3.66 -9.24 -6.81
CA ILE A 65 3.56 -8.34 -7.97
C ILE A 65 4.72 -7.33 -7.96
N LEU A 66 5.04 -6.72 -6.82
CA LEU A 66 6.15 -5.77 -6.73
C LEU A 66 7.50 -6.45 -6.97
N LYS A 67 7.71 -7.67 -6.47
CA LYS A 67 8.92 -8.45 -6.78
C LYS A 67 9.12 -8.65 -8.27
N ALA A 68 8.05 -8.98 -9.00
CA ALA A 68 8.09 -9.15 -10.44
C ALA A 68 8.31 -7.84 -11.20
N LEU A 69 7.73 -6.73 -10.74
CA LEU A 69 7.79 -5.44 -11.43
C LEU A 69 9.06 -4.63 -11.12
N LEU A 70 9.67 -4.79 -9.96
CA LEU A 70 10.79 -3.97 -9.50
C LEU A 70 11.95 -3.86 -10.49
N PRO A 71 12.39 -4.94 -11.21
CA PRO A 71 13.44 -4.84 -12.22
C PRO A 71 13.09 -3.89 -13.37
N HIS A 72 11.81 -3.64 -13.62
CA HIS A 72 11.30 -2.86 -14.74
C HIS A 72 10.81 -1.46 -14.34
N ILE A 73 10.68 -1.18 -13.03
CA ILE A 73 10.24 0.11 -12.52
C ILE A 73 11.36 1.14 -12.64
N ARG A 74 11.12 2.22 -13.37
CA ARG A 74 12.06 3.32 -13.55
C ARG A 74 11.76 4.52 -12.66
N PHE A 75 10.48 4.81 -12.39
CA PHE A 75 10.05 5.87 -11.49
C PHE A 75 9.24 5.30 -10.33
N LYS A 76 9.18 6.03 -9.21
CA LYS A 76 8.59 5.57 -7.95
C LYS A 76 9.23 4.29 -7.39
N LYS A 77 10.49 4.04 -7.74
CA LYS A 77 11.22 2.84 -7.32
C LYS A 77 11.37 2.76 -5.81
N LEU A 78 11.67 3.86 -5.14
CA LEU A 78 11.77 3.90 -3.67
C LEU A 78 10.45 3.55 -3.00
N GLN A 79 9.33 4.06 -3.51
CA GLN A 79 7.99 3.69 -3.02
C GLN A 79 7.70 2.21 -3.23
N ALA A 80 8.06 1.65 -4.38
CA ALA A 80 7.84 0.25 -4.70
C ALA A 80 8.67 -0.66 -3.79
N VAL A 81 9.94 -0.33 -3.55
CA VAL A 81 10.81 -1.07 -2.62
C VAL A 81 10.28 -0.98 -1.19
N ALA A 82 9.91 0.20 -0.72
CA ALA A 82 9.35 0.39 0.61
C ALA A 82 8.05 -0.40 0.80
N LEU A 83 7.16 -0.38 -0.17
CA LEU A 83 5.91 -1.14 -0.12
C LEU A 83 6.15 -2.66 -0.13
N ARG A 84 7.08 -3.14 -0.97
CA ARG A 84 7.47 -4.56 -0.97
C ARG A 84 8.01 -4.99 0.40
N ASN A 85 8.90 -4.21 0.99
CA ASN A 85 9.48 -4.51 2.30
C ASN A 85 8.41 -4.54 3.40
N ALA A 86 7.46 -3.60 3.37
CA ALA A 86 6.32 -3.61 4.28
C ALA A 86 5.46 -4.87 4.10
N CYS A 87 5.17 -5.25 2.86
CA CYS A 87 4.40 -6.46 2.56
C CYS A 87 5.12 -7.74 2.99
N GLU A 88 6.46 -7.78 2.93
CA GLU A 88 7.26 -8.89 3.43
C GLU A 88 7.05 -9.07 4.94
N ILE A 89 7.17 -8.00 5.72
CA ILE A 89 6.93 -8.02 7.17
C ILE A 89 5.50 -8.47 7.48
N LEU A 90 4.51 -7.88 6.80
CA LEU A 90 3.09 -8.15 7.03
C LEU A 90 2.68 -9.57 6.62
N SER A 91 3.23 -10.10 5.53
CA SER A 91 2.99 -11.47 5.07
C SER A 91 3.57 -12.50 6.04
N ASN A 92 4.76 -12.25 6.56
CA ASN A 92 5.45 -13.16 7.49
C ASN A 92 4.82 -13.12 8.89
N ALA A 93 4.30 -11.99 9.32
CA ALA A 93 3.58 -11.88 10.59
C ALA A 93 2.26 -12.67 10.58
N LYS A 94 1.59 -12.75 9.42
CA LYS A 94 0.28 -13.43 9.25
C LYS A 94 -0.70 -13.06 10.37
N ARG A 95 -1.09 -14.06 11.20
CA ARG A 95 -2.00 -13.89 12.34
C ARG A 95 -1.29 -13.49 13.63
N ARG A 96 0.04 -13.44 13.65
CA ARG A 96 0.81 -13.06 14.83
C ARG A 96 0.73 -11.56 15.05
N ARG A 97 0.78 -11.15 16.30
CA ARG A 97 0.88 -9.74 16.67
C ARG A 97 2.23 -9.18 16.18
N LEU A 98 2.19 -8.02 15.55
CA LEU A 98 3.40 -7.28 15.19
C LEU A 98 4.11 -6.79 16.45
N THR A 99 5.42 -6.93 16.49
CA THR A 99 6.25 -6.38 17.55
C THR A 99 6.37 -4.86 17.43
N ASP A 100 6.70 -4.17 18.52
CA ASP A 100 6.91 -2.72 18.49
C ASP A 100 8.01 -2.34 17.48
N LYS A 101 9.07 -3.15 17.40
CA LYS A 101 10.14 -2.97 16.41
C LYS A 101 9.61 -3.05 14.97
N GLN A 102 8.75 -4.01 14.67
CA GLN A 102 8.12 -4.12 13.36
C GLN A 102 7.19 -2.94 13.07
N LEU A 103 6.43 -2.47 14.06
CA LEU A 103 5.57 -1.31 13.93
C LEU A 103 6.36 -0.03 13.63
N ILE A 104 7.53 0.15 14.27
CA ILE A 104 8.43 1.27 14.00
C ILE A 104 8.98 1.19 12.57
N ILE A 105 9.42 0.01 12.13
CA ILE A 105 9.90 -0.18 10.76
C ILE A 105 8.79 0.14 9.74
N LEU A 106 7.59 -0.36 9.94
CA LEU A 106 6.43 -0.07 9.08
C LEU A 106 6.09 1.42 9.04
N THR A 107 6.19 2.11 10.17
CA THR A 107 6.02 3.57 10.25
C THR A 107 7.03 4.29 9.37
N ASN A 108 8.30 3.92 9.45
CA ASN A 108 9.36 4.52 8.64
C ASN A 108 9.13 4.25 7.13
N LEU A 109 8.66 3.06 6.76
CA LEU A 109 8.32 2.75 5.37
C LEU A 109 7.13 3.56 4.85
N ILE A 110 6.13 3.82 5.69
CA ILE A 110 5.02 4.74 5.33
C ILE A 110 5.57 6.14 5.06
N LEU A 111 6.49 6.64 5.88
CA LEU A 111 7.09 7.97 5.71
C LEU A 111 7.84 8.06 4.37
N VAL A 112 8.66 7.08 4.04
CA VAL A 112 9.35 7.03 2.73
C VAL A 112 8.34 7.11 1.58
N ILE A 113 7.26 6.33 1.63
CA ILE A 113 6.23 6.36 0.58
C ILE A 113 5.54 7.72 0.50
N GLN A 114 5.29 8.38 1.63
CA GLN A 114 4.66 9.70 1.67
C GLN A 114 5.58 10.82 1.16
N GLU A 115 6.87 10.76 1.49
CA GLU A 115 7.85 11.75 1.03
C GLU A 115 8.00 11.74 -0.48
N GLU A 116 8.09 10.55 -1.07
CA GLU A 116 8.16 10.36 -2.52
C GLU A 116 6.84 10.68 -3.25
N ASN A 117 5.76 10.92 -2.52
CA ASN A 117 4.46 11.23 -3.11
C ASN A 117 4.20 12.74 -3.09
N TYR A 118 4.58 13.42 -4.15
CA TYR A 118 4.43 14.88 -4.32
C TYR A 118 2.98 15.34 -4.55
N VAL A 119 2.07 14.44 -4.90
CA VAL A 119 0.65 14.76 -5.13
C VAL A 119 -0.15 14.82 -3.83
N THR A 120 0.28 14.13 -2.79
CA THR A 120 -0.44 14.07 -1.52
C THR A 120 -0.25 15.35 -0.71
N LYS A 121 -1.32 16.15 -0.60
CA LYS A 121 -1.30 17.44 0.13
C LYS A 121 -1.22 17.26 1.65
N LYS A 122 -1.85 16.22 2.21
CA LYS A 122 -1.84 15.90 3.65
C LYS A 122 -0.95 14.69 3.93
N LYS A 123 0.22 14.93 4.50
CA LYS A 123 1.13 13.87 4.98
C LYS A 123 1.00 13.76 6.50
N ARG A 124 1.02 12.53 7.01
CA ARG A 124 1.03 12.29 8.45
C ARG A 124 2.44 12.35 8.99
N SER A 125 2.62 12.95 10.17
CA SER A 125 3.91 12.95 10.86
C SER A 125 4.22 11.57 11.44
N LYS A 126 5.50 11.36 11.78
CA LYS A 126 5.94 10.13 12.45
C LYS A 126 5.21 9.93 13.79
N ASP A 127 5.06 10.99 14.58
CA ASP A 127 4.40 10.96 15.87
C ASP A 127 2.91 10.60 15.76
N GLU A 128 2.22 11.14 14.76
CA GLU A 128 0.83 10.76 14.47
C GLU A 128 0.70 9.27 14.13
N LEU A 129 1.61 8.73 13.32
CA LEU A 129 1.61 7.32 12.95
C LEU A 129 1.90 6.42 14.16
N LEU A 130 2.90 6.76 14.96
CA LEU A 130 3.23 6.02 16.18
C LEU A 130 2.07 6.03 17.17
N LYS A 131 1.45 7.19 17.39
CA LYS A 131 0.26 7.33 18.23
C LYS A 131 -0.91 6.48 17.75
N MET A 132 -1.13 6.43 16.42
CA MET A 132 -2.18 5.57 15.84
C MET A 132 -1.93 4.08 16.09
N LEU A 133 -0.69 3.67 16.23
CA LEU A 133 -0.27 2.30 16.48
C LEU A 133 -0.15 1.97 17.97
N GLY A 134 -0.46 2.92 18.87
CA GLY A 134 -0.37 2.76 20.31
C GLY A 134 1.06 2.80 20.85
N LEU A 135 1.99 3.36 20.08
CA LEU A 135 3.36 3.58 20.49
C LEU A 135 3.53 5.02 20.98
N THR A 136 4.26 5.19 22.08
CA THR A 136 4.68 6.52 22.56
C THR A 136 5.85 7.00 21.69
N PRO A 137 5.82 8.23 21.18
CA PRO A 137 6.94 8.80 20.45
C PRO A 137 8.19 8.90 21.32
#